data_5308315750db47249da5363c4f0b0c6a
#
_entry.id   5308315750db47249da5363c4f0b0c6a
#
_cell.length_a   1.000
_cell.length_b   1.000
_cell.length_c   1.000
_cell.angle_alpha   90.00
_cell.angle_beta   90.00
_cell.angle_gamma   90.00
#
_symmetry.space_group_name_H-M   'P 1'
#
loop_
_entity.id
_entity.type
_entity.pdbx_description
1 polymer ?
#
loop_
_entity_poly.entity_id
_entity_poly.type
_entity_poly.pdbx_seq_one_letter_code
_entity_poly.pdbx_strand_id
1 'polypeptide(L)'
;MKKLTLLVLSFGLFIACSKESGNSSSENLSTTTILETINSIAFEEDIDALVSESMSLGSNVSSARSADSNADKGPKKFKGDKYGDCATVVEDEENNIKTVTFSDDCEGKRGQVRSGSMIITYSETQGETGSFRQVTYDNFYLNGVKIEGIRRTEILSVDDSSKTMLTTVSDGKMIYEDGTFKTRESAMTRYVHFENDKKTYSTLSGSKSGISTEGVEFSMEITTPIKFVYDCFSTGERKRGKVPVEGIKVTTSGDELISTNFGDGTCDTLVEVTKDGEVETLDLKDIKRGERFKNILKRKKK
;
A
#
# COMPACT_ATOMS: atom_id res chain seq x y z
N MET A 1 -25.35 46.14 76.22
CA MET A 1 -25.78 44.99 75.44
C MET A 1 -25.90 45.42 73.98
N LYS A 2 -24.83 45.27 73.21
CA LYS A 2 -24.73 45.69 71.83
C LYS A 2 -24.94 44.43 70.94
N LYS A 3 -25.99 44.40 70.15
CA LYS A 3 -26.24 43.33 69.18
C LYS A 3 -25.42 43.59 67.91
N LEU A 4 -24.53 42.68 67.62
CA LEU A 4 -23.75 42.66 66.37
C LEU A 4 -24.48 41.86 65.28
N THR A 5 -24.93 42.53 64.25
CA THR A 5 -25.60 41.91 63.12
C THR A 5 -24.55 41.51 62.13
N LEU A 6 -24.38 40.23 61.87
CA LEU A 6 -23.44 39.69 60.88
C LEU A 6 -24.15 39.59 59.50
N LEU A 7 -23.67 40.37 58.56
CA LEU A 7 -24.14 40.38 57.16
C LEU A 7 -23.32 39.35 56.37
N VAL A 8 -23.97 38.24 55.98
CA VAL A 8 -23.34 37.22 55.10
C VAL A 8 -23.58 37.62 53.67
N LEU A 9 -22.50 38.01 52.97
CA LEU A 9 -22.48 38.27 51.55
C LEU A 9 -22.25 36.92 50.81
N SER A 10 -23.28 36.38 50.18
CA SER A 10 -23.18 35.20 49.33
C SER A 10 -22.62 35.59 47.94
N PHE A 11 -21.36 35.25 47.69
CA PHE A 11 -20.72 35.37 46.38
C PHE A 11 -21.10 34.19 45.54
N GLY A 12 -22.00 34.35 44.60
CA GLY A 12 -22.37 33.33 43.61
C GLY A 12 -21.29 33.15 42.58
N LEU A 13 -20.57 32.04 42.66
CA LEU A 13 -19.67 31.59 41.60
C LEU A 13 -20.50 31.00 40.47
N PHE A 14 -20.67 31.74 39.39
CA PHE A 14 -21.10 31.19 38.12
C PHE A 14 -19.96 30.39 37.50
N ILE A 15 -19.99 29.08 37.66
CA ILE A 15 -19.16 28.20 36.86
C ILE A 15 -19.82 28.12 35.46
N ALA A 16 -19.27 28.90 34.53
CA ALA A 16 -19.55 28.73 33.12
C ALA A 16 -18.81 27.45 32.68
N CYS A 17 -19.56 26.33 32.57
CA CYS A 17 -19.10 25.19 31.79
C CYS A 17 -19.05 25.64 30.32
N SER A 18 -17.88 25.98 29.84
CA SER A 18 -17.60 25.99 28.40
C SER A 18 -17.61 24.53 27.96
N LYS A 19 -18.62 24.18 27.18
CA LYS A 19 -18.68 22.93 26.44
C LYS A 19 -17.58 23.02 25.38
N GLU A 20 -16.36 22.56 25.68
CA GLU A 20 -15.39 22.27 24.65
C GLU A 20 -15.98 21.11 23.81
N SER A 21 -16.30 21.44 22.57
CA SER A 21 -16.74 20.48 21.57
C SER A 21 -15.58 19.51 21.30
N GLY A 22 -15.68 18.32 21.90
CA GLY A 22 -14.77 17.21 21.62
C GLY A 22 -15.04 16.58 20.25
N ASN A 23 -14.79 17.32 19.16
CA ASN A 23 -14.97 16.83 17.80
C ASN A 23 -13.66 16.58 17.05
N SER A 24 -12.48 16.69 17.72
CA SER A 24 -11.19 16.59 17.02
C SER A 24 -10.52 15.22 17.09
N SER A 25 -11.04 14.28 17.88
CA SER A 25 -10.38 12.97 18.03
C SER A 25 -10.91 11.90 17.09
N SER A 26 -12.19 11.90 16.72
CA SER A 26 -12.75 10.90 15.80
C SER A 26 -12.38 11.16 14.33
N GLU A 27 -12.44 12.42 13.87
CA GLU A 27 -12.00 12.79 12.51
C GLU A 27 -10.55 12.42 12.21
N ASN A 28 -9.65 12.60 13.18
CA ASN A 28 -8.23 12.24 13.00
C ASN A 28 -8.01 10.72 12.92
N LEU A 29 -8.79 9.91 13.61
CA LEU A 29 -8.57 8.46 13.68
C LEU A 29 -9.07 7.76 12.41
N SER A 30 -10.26 8.10 11.90
CA SER A 30 -10.80 7.58 10.66
C SER A 30 -9.91 7.94 9.47
N THR A 31 -9.45 9.18 9.40
CA THR A 31 -8.52 9.65 8.39
C THR A 31 -7.18 8.90 8.44
N THR A 32 -6.64 8.64 9.64
CA THR A 32 -5.39 7.89 9.82
C THR A 32 -5.53 6.46 9.31
N THR A 33 -6.60 5.76 9.65
CA THR A 33 -6.85 4.37 9.22
C THR A 33 -7.00 4.26 7.70
N ILE A 34 -7.67 5.22 7.07
CA ILE A 34 -7.79 5.27 5.60
C ILE A 34 -6.45 5.58 4.96
N LEU A 35 -5.68 6.54 5.49
CA LEU A 35 -4.33 6.85 5.02
C LEU A 35 -3.41 5.64 5.11
N GLU A 36 -3.43 4.88 6.19
CA GLU A 36 -2.67 3.63 6.32
C GLU A 36 -3.09 2.58 5.28
N THR A 37 -4.38 2.48 5.00
CA THR A 37 -4.91 1.58 3.96
C THR A 37 -4.41 1.99 2.57
N ILE A 38 -4.55 3.27 2.20
CA ILE A 38 -4.10 3.80 0.91
C ILE A 38 -2.59 3.67 0.76
N ASN A 39 -1.84 3.94 1.81
CA ASN A 39 -0.39 3.82 1.84
C ASN A 39 0.05 2.36 1.68
N SER A 40 -0.63 1.43 2.33
CA SER A 40 -0.37 -0.01 2.16
C SER A 40 -0.60 -0.46 0.71
N ILE A 41 -1.70 -0.03 0.09
CA ILE A 41 -1.99 -0.34 -1.33
C ILE A 41 -0.93 0.28 -2.24
N ALA A 42 -0.54 1.53 -2.00
CA ALA A 42 0.47 2.21 -2.82
C ALA A 42 1.86 1.57 -2.70
N PHE A 43 2.23 1.09 -1.52
CA PHE A 43 3.46 0.33 -1.28
C PHE A 43 3.45 -0.99 -2.08
N GLU A 44 2.36 -1.75 -2.01
CA GLU A 44 2.21 -3.01 -2.74
C GLU A 44 2.30 -2.78 -4.26
N GLU A 45 1.63 -1.74 -4.76
CA GLU A 45 1.66 -1.38 -6.18
C GLU A 45 3.07 -0.94 -6.64
N ASP A 46 3.87 -0.32 -5.78
CA ASP A 46 5.24 0.07 -6.11
C ASP A 46 6.15 -1.16 -6.24
N ILE A 47 6.07 -2.11 -5.32
CA ILE A 47 6.83 -3.38 -5.41
C ILE A 47 6.39 -4.19 -6.64
N ASP A 48 5.09 -4.31 -6.90
CA ASP A 48 4.57 -5.02 -8.08
C ASP A 48 5.04 -4.36 -9.40
N ALA A 49 5.10 -3.03 -9.43
CA ALA A 49 5.60 -2.30 -10.59
C ALA A 49 7.10 -2.51 -10.80
N LEU A 50 7.91 -2.51 -9.72
CA LEU A 50 9.36 -2.82 -9.78
C LEU A 50 9.59 -4.22 -10.32
N VAL A 51 8.90 -5.22 -9.77
CA VAL A 51 8.99 -6.62 -10.21
C VAL A 51 8.58 -6.75 -11.68
N SER A 52 7.45 -6.15 -12.06
CA SER A 52 6.95 -6.23 -13.44
C SER A 52 7.90 -5.59 -14.44
N GLU A 53 8.52 -4.46 -14.10
CA GLU A 53 9.46 -3.78 -14.97
C GLU A 53 10.78 -4.56 -15.09
N SER A 54 11.33 -5.08 -13.98
CA SER A 54 12.52 -5.92 -14.03
C SER A 54 12.33 -7.19 -14.87
N MET A 55 11.13 -7.78 -14.84
CA MET A 55 10.78 -8.93 -15.67
C MET A 55 10.68 -8.57 -17.16
N SER A 56 10.20 -7.37 -17.50
CA SER A 56 10.08 -6.93 -18.89
C SER A 56 11.43 -6.65 -19.55
N LEU A 57 12.45 -6.25 -18.80
CA LEU A 57 13.78 -5.98 -19.32
C LEU A 57 14.51 -7.23 -19.82
N GLY A 58 14.29 -8.40 -19.19
CA GLY A 58 14.85 -9.66 -19.64
C GLY A 58 14.29 -10.11 -20.99
N SER A 59 13.00 -9.90 -21.22
CA SER A 59 12.32 -10.25 -22.47
C SER A 59 12.82 -9.45 -23.67
N ASN A 60 13.22 -8.20 -23.48
CA ASN A 60 13.75 -7.34 -24.56
C ASN A 60 15.18 -7.67 -24.97
N VAL A 61 15.94 -8.37 -24.14
CA VAL A 61 17.32 -8.79 -24.46
C VAL A 61 17.35 -10.03 -25.34
N SER A 62 16.36 -10.89 -25.23
CA SER A 62 16.20 -12.06 -26.12
C SER A 62 15.86 -11.66 -27.55
N SER A 63 15.20 -10.52 -27.78
CA SER A 63 14.84 -10.02 -29.12
C SER A 63 16.01 -9.32 -29.84
N ALA A 64 17.08 -8.95 -29.15
CA ALA A 64 18.26 -8.30 -29.72
C ALA A 64 19.38 -9.29 -30.12
N ARG A 65 19.07 -10.57 -30.30
CA ARG A 65 20.00 -11.55 -30.88
C ARG A 65 20.01 -11.46 -32.40
N SER A 66 20.42 -10.32 -32.92
CA SER A 66 20.97 -10.22 -34.26
C SER A 66 22.26 -9.44 -34.18
N ALA A 67 23.39 -10.18 -34.35
CA ALA A 67 24.74 -9.69 -34.56
C ALA A 67 25.41 -8.88 -33.42
N ASP A 68 25.91 -9.53 -32.36
CA ASP A 68 27.35 -9.45 -32.04
C ASP A 68 27.68 -10.43 -30.89
N SER A 69 28.53 -11.41 -31.20
CA SER A 69 28.86 -12.54 -30.34
C SER A 69 30.02 -12.28 -29.36
N ASN A 70 30.16 -11.05 -28.84
CA ASN A 70 31.24 -10.72 -27.87
C ASN A 70 30.90 -9.57 -26.93
N ALA A 71 29.68 -9.43 -26.46
CA ALA A 71 29.35 -8.44 -25.42
C ALA A 71 29.47 -9.08 -24.04
N ASP A 72 30.51 -8.65 -23.32
CA ASP A 72 30.68 -8.83 -21.88
C ASP A 72 29.36 -8.58 -21.15
N LYS A 73 28.84 -9.62 -20.43
CA LYS A 73 27.54 -9.56 -19.73
C LYS A 73 27.62 -8.73 -18.44
N GLY A 74 28.05 -7.48 -18.57
CA GLY A 74 28.05 -6.54 -17.45
C GLY A 74 26.62 -6.19 -16.99
N PRO A 75 26.44 -5.71 -15.74
CA PRO A 75 25.14 -5.32 -15.22
C PRO A 75 24.49 -4.24 -16.10
N LYS A 76 23.22 -4.47 -16.48
CA LYS A 76 22.48 -3.54 -17.33
C LYS A 76 21.89 -2.43 -16.48
N LYS A 77 22.19 -1.18 -16.82
CA LYS A 77 21.58 -0.03 -16.16
C LYS A 77 20.10 0.08 -16.52
N PHE A 78 19.29 0.29 -15.52
CA PHE A 78 17.86 0.54 -15.64
C PHE A 78 17.64 1.89 -16.33
N LYS A 79 17.37 1.89 -17.62
CA LYS A 79 16.92 3.10 -18.35
C LYS A 79 15.38 3.23 -18.33
N GLY A 80 14.76 2.76 -17.28
CA GLY A 80 13.31 2.83 -17.11
C GLY A 80 12.86 4.21 -16.65
N ASP A 81 11.80 4.69 -17.26
CA ASP A 81 11.20 6.00 -16.99
C ASP A 81 10.70 6.17 -15.54
N LYS A 82 10.66 5.12 -14.71
CA LYS A 82 10.08 5.14 -13.36
C LYS A 82 11.11 5.17 -12.23
N TYR A 83 12.32 4.66 -12.42
CA TYR A 83 13.24 4.33 -11.32
C TYR A 83 14.60 5.04 -11.36
N GLY A 84 14.81 5.91 -12.33
CA GLY A 84 16.08 6.63 -12.47
C GLY A 84 17.24 5.76 -13.00
N ASP A 85 18.41 6.35 -13.18
CA ASP A 85 19.61 5.69 -13.70
C ASP A 85 20.44 4.98 -12.60
N CYS A 86 19.87 4.84 -11.40
CA CYS A 86 20.54 4.39 -10.18
C CYS A 86 20.24 2.93 -9.80
N ALA A 87 19.48 2.20 -10.62
CA ALA A 87 19.24 0.77 -10.43
C ALA A 87 19.98 -0.06 -11.49
N THR A 88 20.41 -1.25 -11.11
CA THR A 88 21.00 -2.26 -12.01
C THR A 88 20.22 -3.56 -11.89
N VAL A 89 20.10 -4.30 -13.00
CA VAL A 89 19.49 -5.63 -13.01
C VAL A 89 20.48 -6.64 -13.54
N VAL A 90 20.70 -7.69 -12.77
CA VAL A 90 21.49 -8.86 -13.15
C VAL A 90 20.54 -10.04 -13.24
N GLU A 91 20.63 -10.82 -14.31
CA GLU A 91 19.81 -12.00 -14.54
C GLU A 91 20.68 -13.24 -14.58
N ASP A 92 20.33 -14.22 -13.77
CA ASP A 92 20.82 -15.58 -13.81
C ASP A 92 19.72 -16.44 -14.46
N GLU A 93 19.86 -16.63 -15.79
CA GLU A 93 18.87 -17.34 -16.59
C GLU A 93 18.83 -18.85 -16.25
N GLU A 94 19.94 -19.42 -15.75
CA GLU A 94 20.04 -20.84 -15.41
C GLU A 94 19.20 -21.15 -14.17
N ASN A 95 19.19 -20.25 -13.19
CA ASN A 95 18.47 -20.41 -11.93
C ASN A 95 17.14 -19.65 -11.88
N ASN A 96 16.73 -18.97 -12.97
CA ASN A 96 15.54 -18.12 -13.01
C ASN A 96 15.52 -17.07 -11.89
N ILE A 97 16.64 -16.37 -11.70
CA ILE A 97 16.80 -15.35 -10.69
C ILE A 97 17.13 -14.00 -11.35
N LYS A 98 16.45 -12.94 -10.92
CA LYS A 98 16.83 -11.55 -11.21
C LYS A 98 17.16 -10.82 -9.93
N THR A 99 18.31 -10.17 -9.89
CA THR A 99 18.71 -9.29 -8.79
C THR A 99 18.63 -7.83 -9.26
N VAL A 100 17.80 -7.06 -8.59
CA VAL A 100 17.67 -5.61 -8.79
C VAL A 100 18.38 -4.91 -7.66
N THR A 101 19.47 -4.21 -7.94
CA THR A 101 20.26 -3.47 -6.96
C THR A 101 20.10 -1.98 -7.16
N PHE A 102 19.76 -1.27 -6.10
CA PHE A 102 19.65 0.18 -6.04
C PHE A 102 20.89 0.73 -5.34
N SER A 103 21.53 1.75 -5.94
CA SER A 103 22.58 2.51 -5.24
C SER A 103 21.99 3.28 -4.06
N ASP A 104 22.83 3.73 -3.15
CA ASP A 104 22.38 4.57 -2.05
C ASP A 104 21.66 5.82 -2.57
N ASP A 105 20.57 6.19 -1.89
CA ASP A 105 19.71 7.34 -2.22
C ASP A 105 19.12 7.32 -3.64
N CYS A 106 18.87 6.13 -4.18
CA CYS A 106 18.26 5.96 -5.49
C CYS A 106 16.81 6.51 -5.52
N GLU A 107 16.64 7.72 -6.01
CA GLU A 107 15.34 8.39 -6.09
C GLU A 107 14.61 8.03 -7.38
N GLY A 108 13.40 7.48 -7.25
CA GLY A 108 12.50 7.23 -8.37
C GLY A 108 11.66 8.45 -8.76
N LYS A 109 11.04 8.44 -9.93
CA LYS A 109 10.23 9.56 -10.47
C LYS A 109 9.07 10.04 -9.59
N ARG A 110 8.64 9.22 -8.62
CA ARG A 110 7.57 9.58 -7.67
C ARG A 110 8.13 10.05 -6.32
N GLY A 111 9.45 10.28 -6.23
CA GLY A 111 10.13 10.70 -5.01
C GLY A 111 10.31 9.58 -3.97
N GLN A 112 10.14 8.31 -4.38
CA GLN A 112 10.53 7.19 -3.52
C GLN A 112 12.06 7.04 -3.58
N VAL A 113 12.68 6.94 -2.42
CA VAL A 113 14.10 6.68 -2.27
C VAL A 113 14.32 5.21 -1.92
N ARG A 114 15.21 4.54 -2.64
CA ARG A 114 15.51 3.11 -2.46
C ARG A 114 17.01 2.89 -2.30
N SER A 115 17.38 1.83 -1.60
CA SER A 115 18.75 1.30 -1.54
C SER A 115 18.74 -0.20 -1.27
N GLY A 116 19.87 -0.89 -1.53
CA GLY A 116 19.98 -2.33 -1.34
C GLY A 116 19.41 -3.12 -2.52
N SER A 117 19.03 -4.38 -2.31
CA SER A 117 18.69 -5.28 -3.40
C SER A 117 17.38 -6.03 -3.18
N MET A 118 16.68 -6.27 -4.30
CA MET A 118 15.55 -7.20 -4.41
C MET A 118 16.00 -8.41 -5.23
N ILE A 119 15.77 -9.61 -4.72
CA ILE A 119 16.08 -10.87 -5.39
C ILE A 119 14.74 -11.47 -5.82
N ILE A 120 14.55 -11.66 -7.12
CA ILE A 120 13.30 -12.14 -7.72
C ILE A 120 13.56 -13.50 -8.31
N THR A 121 13.00 -14.54 -7.69
CA THR A 121 12.95 -15.89 -8.26
C THR A 121 11.63 -16.06 -9.00
N TYR A 122 11.64 -16.68 -10.16
CA TYR A 122 10.45 -16.81 -10.99
C TYR A 122 10.38 -18.19 -11.67
N SER A 123 9.18 -18.62 -12.03
CA SER A 123 8.98 -19.85 -12.80
C SER A 123 9.52 -19.70 -14.22
N GLU A 124 9.96 -20.81 -14.84
CA GLU A 124 10.46 -20.85 -16.21
C GLU A 124 9.44 -20.26 -17.21
N THR A 125 8.20 -20.71 -17.11
CA THR A 125 7.08 -20.10 -17.87
C THR A 125 6.52 -18.91 -17.12
N GLN A 126 6.19 -17.85 -17.85
CA GLN A 126 5.62 -16.63 -17.30
C GLN A 126 4.28 -16.30 -17.95
N GLY A 127 3.33 -15.83 -17.12
CA GLY A 127 2.05 -15.39 -17.62
C GLY A 127 0.96 -16.46 -17.66
N GLU A 128 1.29 -17.72 -17.46
CA GLU A 128 0.39 -18.88 -17.47
C GLU A 128 -0.08 -19.25 -16.06
N THR A 129 -1.13 -20.07 -16.01
CA THR A 129 -1.60 -20.65 -14.73
C THR A 129 -0.48 -21.46 -14.07
N GLY A 130 -0.28 -21.26 -12.76
CA GLY A 130 0.79 -21.86 -11.97
C GLY A 130 2.12 -21.10 -12.00
N SER A 131 2.29 -20.14 -12.92
CA SER A 131 3.50 -19.32 -12.92
C SER A 131 3.54 -18.37 -11.71
N PHE A 132 4.77 -18.16 -11.18
CA PHE A 132 4.96 -17.34 -9.99
C PHE A 132 6.17 -16.39 -10.12
N ARG A 133 6.20 -15.42 -9.23
CA ARG A 133 7.33 -14.56 -8.91
C ARG A 133 7.42 -14.44 -7.39
N GLN A 134 8.61 -14.67 -6.86
CA GLN A 134 8.89 -14.55 -5.42
C GLN A 134 10.00 -13.51 -5.23
N VAL A 135 9.79 -12.59 -4.32
CA VAL A 135 10.73 -11.52 -3.98
C VAL A 135 11.22 -11.72 -2.57
N THR A 136 12.52 -11.70 -2.40
CA THR A 136 13.23 -11.55 -1.12
C THR A 136 14.09 -10.30 -1.16
N TYR A 137 14.53 -9.84 0.00
CA TYR A 137 15.18 -8.55 0.15
C TYR A 137 16.55 -8.72 0.82
N ASP A 138 17.57 -8.06 0.24
CA ASP A 138 18.91 -8.00 0.84
C ASP A 138 19.24 -6.53 1.13
N ASN A 139 19.24 -6.17 2.42
CA ASN A 139 19.43 -4.81 2.90
C ASN A 139 18.61 -3.76 2.11
N PHE A 140 17.41 -4.15 1.72
CA PHE A 140 16.54 -3.29 0.93
C PHE A 140 15.79 -2.29 1.81
N TYR A 141 15.93 -1.02 1.44
CA TYR A 141 15.24 0.09 2.09
C TYR A 141 14.34 0.80 1.09
N LEU A 142 13.16 1.18 1.53
CA LEU A 142 12.23 2.06 0.82
C LEU A 142 11.93 3.27 1.70
N ASN A 143 12.38 4.44 1.28
CA ASN A 143 12.25 5.69 2.02
C ASN A 143 12.79 5.60 3.46
N GLY A 144 13.92 4.95 3.69
CA GLY A 144 14.53 4.78 5.01
C GLY A 144 13.95 3.66 5.87
N VAL A 145 12.89 2.97 5.42
CA VAL A 145 12.33 1.80 6.11
C VAL A 145 12.93 0.53 5.52
N LYS A 146 13.60 -0.29 6.36
CA LYS A 146 14.11 -1.59 5.94
C LYS A 146 12.96 -2.58 5.78
N ILE A 147 12.95 -3.30 4.65
CA ILE A 147 11.93 -4.28 4.31
C ILE A 147 12.55 -5.67 4.36
N GLU A 148 11.90 -6.59 5.04
CA GLU A 148 12.27 -8.00 5.14
C GLU A 148 11.05 -8.89 4.90
N GLY A 149 11.29 -10.18 4.63
CA GLY A 149 10.27 -11.20 4.41
C GLY A 149 10.26 -11.72 2.97
N ILE A 150 9.24 -12.50 2.66
CA ILE A 150 9.05 -13.14 1.36
C ILE A 150 7.71 -12.68 0.80
N ARG A 151 7.72 -12.15 -0.42
CA ARG A 151 6.52 -11.83 -1.18
C ARG A 151 6.42 -12.75 -2.40
N ARG A 152 5.36 -13.53 -2.51
CA ARG A 152 5.11 -14.42 -3.64
C ARG A 152 3.81 -14.05 -4.33
N THR A 153 3.85 -13.89 -5.64
CA THR A 153 2.67 -13.72 -6.48
C THR A 153 2.58 -14.88 -7.46
N GLU A 154 1.47 -15.59 -7.46
CA GLU A 154 1.19 -16.75 -8.31
C GLU A 154 -0.07 -16.50 -9.13
N ILE A 155 -0.06 -16.94 -10.40
CA ILE A 155 -1.24 -16.92 -11.29
C ILE A 155 -2.04 -18.17 -11.04
N LEU A 156 -3.22 -18.02 -10.43
CA LEU A 156 -4.14 -19.13 -10.15
C LEU A 156 -4.92 -19.55 -11.39
N SER A 157 -5.29 -18.58 -12.24
CA SER A 157 -5.95 -18.82 -13.51
C SER A 157 -5.75 -17.63 -14.46
N VAL A 158 -5.74 -17.91 -15.75
CA VAL A 158 -5.70 -16.92 -16.82
C VAL A 158 -6.44 -17.44 -18.03
N ASP A 159 -7.25 -16.59 -18.65
CA ASP A 159 -7.92 -16.77 -19.93
C ASP A 159 -7.90 -15.45 -20.73
N ASP A 160 -8.54 -15.41 -21.88
CA ASP A 160 -8.55 -14.25 -22.78
C ASP A 160 -9.18 -13.00 -22.15
N SER A 161 -10.08 -13.19 -21.20
CA SER A 161 -10.86 -12.09 -20.57
C SER A 161 -10.53 -11.84 -19.13
N SER A 162 -9.78 -12.74 -18.48
CA SER A 162 -9.55 -12.63 -17.04
C SER A 162 -8.21 -13.18 -16.56
N LYS A 163 -7.79 -12.72 -15.40
CA LYS A 163 -6.62 -13.21 -14.68
C LYS A 163 -6.83 -13.15 -13.18
N THR A 164 -6.62 -14.28 -12.52
CA THR A 164 -6.62 -14.38 -11.05
C THR A 164 -5.22 -14.61 -10.54
N MET A 165 -4.83 -13.83 -9.54
CA MET A 165 -3.51 -13.91 -8.92
C MET A 165 -3.66 -13.95 -7.39
N LEU A 166 -2.89 -14.83 -6.75
CA LEU A 166 -2.70 -14.84 -5.30
C LEU A 166 -1.35 -14.19 -4.98
N THR A 167 -1.36 -13.21 -4.10
CA THR A 167 -0.15 -12.64 -3.52
C THR A 167 -0.11 -12.92 -2.04
N THR A 168 0.94 -13.61 -1.59
CA THR A 168 1.22 -13.86 -0.18
C THR A 168 2.43 -13.06 0.28
N VAL A 169 2.43 -12.68 1.54
CA VAL A 169 3.61 -12.19 2.27
C VAL A 169 3.76 -13.05 3.49
N SER A 170 4.95 -13.62 3.68
CA SER A 170 5.34 -14.35 4.87
C SER A 170 6.58 -13.73 5.51
N ASP A 171 6.67 -13.81 6.83
CA ASP A 171 7.76 -13.23 7.62
C ASP A 171 7.99 -11.72 7.32
N GLY A 172 6.94 -11.03 6.88
CA GLY A 172 7.00 -9.64 6.49
C GLY A 172 7.35 -8.75 7.68
N LYS A 173 8.40 -7.91 7.53
CA LYS A 173 8.85 -7.00 8.57
C LYS A 173 9.27 -5.67 7.97
N MET A 174 8.82 -4.59 8.61
CA MET A 174 9.19 -3.21 8.28
C MET A 174 9.89 -2.62 9.50
N ILE A 175 11.18 -2.29 9.38
CA ILE A 175 12.01 -1.78 10.47
C ILE A 175 12.28 -0.31 10.19
N TYR A 176 11.92 0.55 11.14
CA TYR A 176 12.07 2.00 11.06
C TYR A 176 13.42 2.46 11.61
N GLU A 177 13.80 3.68 11.29
CA GLU A 177 15.09 4.28 11.69
C GLU A 177 15.28 4.32 13.22
N ASP A 178 14.20 4.46 13.98
CA ASP A 178 14.20 4.45 15.45
C ASP A 178 14.30 3.04 16.07
N GLY A 179 14.44 2.01 15.23
CA GLY A 179 14.51 0.60 15.63
C GLY A 179 13.16 -0.05 15.92
N THR A 180 12.06 0.70 15.92
CA THR A 180 10.72 0.08 15.99
C THR A 180 10.44 -0.73 14.74
N PHE A 181 9.57 -1.72 14.84
CA PHE A 181 9.20 -2.52 13.69
C PHE A 181 7.73 -2.93 13.74
N LYS A 182 7.18 -3.27 12.59
CA LYS A 182 5.92 -3.98 12.47
C LYS A 182 6.09 -5.25 11.64
N THR A 183 5.31 -6.28 11.96
CA THR A 183 5.26 -7.52 11.20
C THR A 183 4.02 -7.58 10.33
N ARG A 184 4.04 -8.47 9.31
CA ARG A 184 2.90 -8.67 8.43
C ARG A 184 2.92 -10.05 7.79
N GLU A 185 1.81 -10.74 7.92
CA GLU A 185 1.42 -11.88 7.10
C GLU A 185 0.25 -11.47 6.21
N SER A 186 0.16 -11.96 5.00
CA SER A 186 -1.00 -11.69 4.14
C SER A 186 -1.20 -12.75 3.05
N ALA A 187 -2.48 -12.92 2.68
CA ALA A 187 -2.89 -13.70 1.52
C ALA A 187 -4.01 -12.92 0.79
N MET A 188 -3.68 -12.35 -0.37
CA MET A 188 -4.55 -11.46 -1.11
C MET A 188 -4.79 -12.00 -2.51
N THR A 189 -6.04 -12.27 -2.87
CA THR A 189 -6.44 -12.70 -4.21
C THR A 189 -6.95 -11.52 -5.00
N ARG A 190 -6.38 -11.31 -6.19
CA ARG A 190 -6.81 -10.30 -7.14
C ARG A 190 -7.32 -10.97 -8.41
N TYR A 191 -8.57 -10.70 -8.74
CA TYR A 191 -9.15 -10.97 -10.06
C TYR A 191 -9.07 -9.70 -10.91
N VAL A 192 -8.68 -9.82 -12.17
CA VAL A 192 -8.64 -8.72 -13.14
C VAL A 192 -9.43 -9.12 -14.37
N HIS A 193 -10.36 -8.27 -14.79
CA HIS A 193 -11.15 -8.46 -16.01
C HIS A 193 -10.65 -7.55 -17.13
N PHE A 194 -10.62 -8.09 -18.34
CA PHE A 194 -10.17 -7.41 -19.56
C PHE A 194 -11.28 -7.41 -20.60
N GLU A 195 -11.39 -6.30 -21.32
CA GLU A 195 -12.19 -6.17 -22.53
C GLU A 195 -11.30 -5.54 -23.60
N ASN A 196 -11.17 -6.21 -24.75
CA ASN A 196 -10.29 -5.77 -25.84
C ASN A 196 -8.87 -5.42 -25.34
N ASP A 197 -8.25 -6.32 -24.57
CA ASP A 197 -6.92 -6.19 -23.95
C ASP A 197 -6.78 -5.04 -22.95
N LYS A 198 -7.88 -4.39 -22.57
CA LYS A 198 -7.86 -3.33 -21.56
C LYS A 198 -8.48 -3.81 -20.26
N LYS A 199 -7.82 -3.48 -19.16
CA LYS A 199 -8.38 -3.72 -17.82
C LYS A 199 -9.60 -2.82 -17.62
N THR A 200 -10.76 -3.42 -17.36
CA THR A 200 -12.01 -2.70 -17.06
C THR A 200 -12.26 -2.59 -15.59
N TYR A 201 -12.16 -3.70 -14.87
CA TYR A 201 -12.24 -3.72 -13.40
C TYR A 201 -11.32 -4.80 -12.81
N SER A 202 -11.11 -4.71 -11.50
CA SER A 202 -10.52 -5.81 -10.72
C SER A 202 -11.20 -5.90 -9.36
N THR A 203 -11.24 -7.11 -8.81
CA THR A 203 -11.65 -7.32 -7.42
C THR A 203 -10.46 -7.75 -6.58
N LEU A 204 -10.51 -7.42 -5.31
CA LEU A 204 -9.51 -7.81 -4.30
C LEU A 204 -10.23 -8.46 -3.13
N SER A 205 -9.76 -9.62 -2.69
CA SER A 205 -10.23 -10.33 -1.49
C SER A 205 -9.04 -10.87 -0.72
N GLY A 206 -9.23 -11.28 0.53
CA GLY A 206 -8.20 -11.87 1.36
C GLY A 206 -8.02 -11.16 2.69
N SER A 207 -6.93 -11.50 3.38
CA SER A 207 -6.66 -11.02 4.74
C SER A 207 -5.19 -10.63 4.92
N LYS A 208 -4.97 -9.84 5.98
CA LYS A 208 -3.65 -9.48 6.51
C LYS A 208 -3.69 -9.55 8.03
N SER A 209 -2.57 -9.89 8.66
CA SER A 209 -2.40 -9.82 10.10
C SER A 209 -0.97 -9.47 10.46
N GLY A 210 -0.71 -9.12 11.69
CA GLY A 210 0.62 -8.81 12.19
C GLY A 210 0.60 -8.10 13.52
N ILE A 211 1.74 -7.50 13.85
CA ILE A 211 1.95 -6.70 15.06
C ILE A 211 2.32 -5.28 14.64
N SER A 212 1.68 -4.28 15.22
CA SER A 212 1.98 -2.86 14.98
C SER A 212 3.31 -2.43 15.62
N THR A 213 3.76 -1.21 15.34
CA THR A 213 4.96 -0.63 16.00
C THR A 213 4.78 -0.44 17.49
N GLU A 214 3.57 -0.39 17.99
CA GLU A 214 3.22 -0.30 19.42
C GLU A 214 3.11 -1.69 20.08
N GLY A 215 3.38 -2.79 19.35
CA GLY A 215 3.26 -4.15 19.86
C GLY A 215 1.83 -4.69 19.90
N VAL A 216 0.87 -3.97 19.30
CA VAL A 216 -0.55 -4.37 19.25
C VAL A 216 -0.79 -5.28 18.05
N GLU A 217 -1.47 -6.40 18.27
CA GLU A 217 -1.91 -7.28 17.19
C GLU A 217 -2.98 -6.57 16.34
N PHE A 218 -2.88 -6.75 15.03
CA PHE A 218 -3.91 -6.30 14.09
C PHE A 218 -4.28 -7.40 13.11
N SER A 219 -5.51 -7.36 12.67
CA SER A 219 -5.98 -8.15 11.52
C SER A 219 -6.81 -7.27 10.58
N MET A 220 -6.84 -7.64 9.32
CA MET A 220 -7.67 -7.02 8.30
C MET A 220 -8.23 -8.11 7.41
N GLU A 221 -9.53 -8.08 7.19
CA GLU A 221 -10.25 -8.99 6.32
C GLU A 221 -11.10 -8.21 5.33
N ILE A 222 -11.09 -8.62 4.08
CA ILE A 222 -12.02 -8.14 3.07
C ILE A 222 -13.23 -9.10 3.10
N THR A 223 -14.28 -8.68 3.80
CA THR A 223 -15.51 -9.47 4.00
C THR A 223 -16.42 -9.46 2.77
N THR A 224 -16.38 -8.38 1.99
CA THR A 224 -16.98 -8.28 0.65
C THR A 224 -15.91 -7.84 -0.33
N PRO A 225 -15.65 -8.55 -1.44
CA PRO A 225 -14.58 -8.23 -2.36
C PRO A 225 -14.58 -6.76 -2.79
N ILE A 226 -13.44 -6.08 -2.68
CA ILE A 226 -13.31 -4.67 -3.08
C ILE A 226 -13.16 -4.61 -4.59
N LYS A 227 -14.14 -3.98 -5.27
CA LYS A 227 -14.11 -3.76 -6.70
C LYS A 227 -13.49 -2.41 -7.04
N PHE A 228 -12.53 -2.45 -7.96
CA PHE A 228 -11.86 -1.27 -8.50
C PHE A 228 -12.20 -1.14 -9.98
N VAL A 229 -12.65 0.04 -10.41
CA VAL A 229 -12.90 0.37 -11.81
C VAL A 229 -11.78 1.26 -12.34
N TYR A 230 -11.32 0.98 -13.57
CA TYR A 230 -10.15 1.65 -14.15
C TYR A 230 -10.47 2.94 -14.90
N ASP A 231 -11.70 3.11 -15.38
CA ASP A 231 -12.13 4.25 -16.21
C ASP A 231 -13.23 5.11 -15.57
N CYS A 232 -13.31 5.14 -14.23
CA CYS A 232 -14.33 5.89 -13.50
C CYS A 232 -14.36 7.39 -13.82
N PHE A 233 -13.23 7.99 -14.24
CA PHE A 233 -13.12 9.43 -14.52
C PHE A 233 -12.59 9.68 -15.94
N SER A 234 -13.33 9.18 -16.96
CA SER A 234 -12.96 9.37 -18.38
C SER A 234 -13.23 10.79 -18.90
N THR A 235 -14.05 11.59 -18.20
CA THR A 235 -14.44 12.95 -18.61
C THR A 235 -13.95 13.99 -17.60
N GLY A 236 -12.82 14.65 -17.89
CA GLY A 236 -12.31 15.74 -17.07
C GLY A 236 -10.79 15.78 -16.94
N GLU A 237 -10.26 16.78 -16.32
CA GLU A 237 -8.82 17.09 -16.18
C GLU A 237 -7.96 16.05 -15.46
N ARG A 238 -8.53 14.97 -14.92
CA ARG A 238 -7.83 13.87 -14.25
C ARG A 238 -8.06 12.55 -14.96
N LYS A 239 -7.31 12.35 -16.03
CA LYS A 239 -7.26 11.06 -16.73
C LYS A 239 -6.68 9.99 -15.80
N ARG A 240 -7.49 8.93 -15.55
CA ARG A 240 -7.11 7.59 -15.09
C ARG A 240 -6.79 7.46 -13.60
N GLY A 241 -7.75 7.01 -12.86
CA GLY A 241 -7.54 6.48 -11.52
C GLY A 241 -8.28 5.16 -11.36
N LYS A 242 -7.56 4.15 -10.88
CA LYS A 242 -8.18 2.97 -10.30
C LYS A 242 -8.86 3.40 -9.00
N VAL A 243 -10.18 3.33 -8.94
CA VAL A 243 -10.98 3.78 -7.81
C VAL A 243 -11.71 2.57 -7.21
N PRO A 244 -11.66 2.35 -5.89
CA PRO A 244 -12.55 1.40 -5.24
C PRO A 244 -13.97 1.97 -5.29
N VAL A 245 -14.93 1.16 -5.72
CA VAL A 245 -16.33 1.59 -5.89
C VAL A 245 -17.32 0.70 -5.11
N GLU A 246 -16.87 -0.44 -4.61
CA GLU A 246 -17.72 -1.42 -3.92
C GLU A 246 -16.86 -2.29 -3.01
N GLY A 247 -17.47 -2.88 -1.97
CA GLY A 247 -16.83 -3.85 -1.10
C GLY A 247 -16.67 -3.37 0.34
N ILE A 248 -16.38 -4.31 1.22
CA ILE A 248 -16.25 -4.04 2.67
C ILE A 248 -14.97 -4.65 3.18
N LYS A 249 -14.24 -3.85 3.94
CA LYS A 249 -13.04 -4.24 4.68
C LYS A 249 -13.24 -4.00 6.15
N VAL A 250 -12.91 -4.99 6.97
CA VAL A 250 -12.90 -4.88 8.44
C VAL A 250 -11.46 -4.94 8.92
N THR A 251 -11.09 -4.05 9.81
CA THR A 251 -9.78 -4.01 10.46
C THR A 251 -9.98 -4.06 11.97
N THR A 252 -9.29 -4.97 12.64
CA THR A 252 -9.23 -5.07 14.11
C THR A 252 -7.83 -4.70 14.55
N SER A 253 -7.67 -3.90 15.60
CA SER A 253 -6.39 -3.56 16.21
C SER A 253 -6.57 -3.47 17.72
N GLY A 254 -6.06 -4.46 18.46
CA GLY A 254 -6.45 -4.65 19.86
C GLY A 254 -7.98 -4.81 19.97
N ASP A 255 -8.61 -3.98 20.78
CA ASP A 255 -10.07 -3.98 21.00
C ASP A 255 -10.83 -3.10 19.98
N GLU A 256 -10.13 -2.37 19.12
CA GLU A 256 -10.76 -1.49 18.13
C GLU A 256 -11.18 -2.26 16.87
N LEU A 257 -12.42 -2.06 16.42
CA LEU A 257 -12.94 -2.61 15.18
C LEU A 257 -13.38 -1.47 14.27
N ILE A 258 -12.82 -1.43 13.05
CA ILE A 258 -13.12 -0.42 12.05
C ILE A 258 -13.57 -1.11 10.77
N SER A 259 -14.79 -0.78 10.33
CA SER A 259 -15.31 -1.20 9.03
C SER A 259 -15.17 -0.07 8.02
N THR A 260 -14.78 -0.40 6.80
CA THR A 260 -14.72 0.53 5.67
C THR A 260 -15.57 -0.01 4.53
N ASN A 261 -16.61 0.71 4.16
CA ASN A 261 -17.48 0.42 3.02
C ASN A 261 -17.07 1.33 1.85
N PHE A 262 -16.76 0.74 0.70
CA PHE A 262 -16.26 1.43 -0.50
C PHE A 262 -17.37 1.82 -1.47
N GLY A 263 -18.65 1.73 -1.08
CA GLY A 263 -19.78 2.17 -1.87
C GLY A 263 -20.59 1.04 -2.50
N ASP A 264 -21.45 1.42 -3.44
CA ASP A 264 -22.48 0.59 -4.08
C ASP A 264 -22.19 0.26 -5.56
N GLY A 265 -20.98 0.58 -6.03
CA GLY A 265 -20.55 0.37 -7.42
C GLY A 265 -20.57 1.65 -8.24
N THR A 266 -21.04 2.78 -7.72
CA THR A 266 -20.97 4.08 -8.40
C THR A 266 -19.54 4.59 -8.46
N CYS A 267 -19.21 5.30 -9.58
CA CYS A 267 -17.89 5.90 -9.77
C CYS A 267 -17.79 7.22 -9.01
N ASP A 268 -17.82 7.16 -7.70
CA ASP A 268 -17.48 8.30 -6.83
C ASP A 268 -16.19 8.01 -6.04
N THR A 269 -15.84 8.85 -5.11
CA THR A 269 -14.67 8.67 -4.25
C THR A 269 -15.05 8.66 -2.79
N LEU A 270 -16.35 8.48 -2.51
CA LEU A 270 -16.86 8.45 -1.15
C LEU A 270 -16.64 7.07 -0.54
N VAL A 271 -16.25 7.04 0.72
CA VAL A 271 -16.16 5.84 1.53
C VAL A 271 -16.77 6.10 2.89
N GLU A 272 -17.45 5.10 3.43
CA GLU A 272 -17.99 5.15 4.78
C GLU A 272 -17.10 4.36 5.73
N VAL A 273 -16.73 4.99 6.83
CA VAL A 273 -15.96 4.35 7.91
C VAL A 273 -16.83 4.27 9.14
N THR A 274 -16.99 3.06 9.65
CA THR A 274 -17.72 2.81 10.89
C THR A 274 -16.74 2.40 11.98
N LYS A 275 -16.77 3.12 13.11
CA LYS A 275 -16.04 2.79 14.34
C LYS A 275 -16.97 3.00 15.53
N ASP A 276 -17.04 2.05 16.45
CA ASP A 276 -17.86 2.11 17.66
C ASP A 276 -19.34 2.47 17.41
N GLY A 277 -19.86 2.08 16.23
CA GLY A 277 -21.24 2.39 15.81
C GLY A 277 -21.42 3.78 15.20
N GLU A 278 -20.41 4.63 15.21
CA GLU A 278 -20.41 5.93 14.52
C GLU A 278 -19.98 5.75 13.07
N VAL A 279 -20.65 6.42 12.14
CA VAL A 279 -20.36 6.37 10.70
C VAL A 279 -19.88 7.73 10.25
N GLU A 280 -18.73 7.77 9.57
CA GLU A 280 -18.17 8.95 8.94
C GLU A 280 -18.02 8.70 7.44
N THR A 281 -18.43 9.67 6.60
CA THR A 281 -18.22 9.63 5.15
C THR A 281 -17.02 10.48 4.79
N LEU A 282 -16.08 9.90 4.07
CA LEU A 282 -14.84 10.56 3.63
C LEU A 282 -14.74 10.56 2.11
N ASP A 283 -14.28 11.70 1.53
CA ASP A 283 -13.95 11.76 0.11
C ASP A 283 -12.46 11.46 -0.12
N LEU A 284 -12.17 10.36 -0.81
CA LEU A 284 -10.79 9.96 -1.14
C LEU A 284 -10.05 10.99 -2.02
N LYS A 285 -10.75 11.96 -2.64
CA LYS A 285 -10.12 13.08 -3.38
C LYS A 285 -9.44 14.07 -2.45
N ASP A 286 -10.00 14.27 -1.25
CA ASP A 286 -9.48 15.21 -0.27
C ASP A 286 -8.21 14.71 0.40
N ILE A 287 -7.96 13.40 0.30
CA ILE A 287 -6.72 12.77 0.75
C ILE A 287 -5.61 13.10 -0.24
N LYS A 288 -4.82 14.14 0.05
CA LYS A 288 -3.75 14.65 -0.82
C LYS A 288 -2.75 13.54 -1.20
N ARG A 289 -2.59 13.32 -2.50
CA ARG A 289 -1.63 12.33 -3.05
C ARG A 289 -0.19 12.52 -2.55
N GLY A 290 0.20 13.74 -2.15
CA GLY A 290 1.54 14.04 -1.63
C GLY A 290 1.75 13.63 -0.17
N GLU A 291 0.69 13.42 0.60
CA GLU A 291 0.77 12.91 1.98
C GLU A 291 0.87 11.39 2.03
N ARG A 292 0.53 10.72 0.93
CA ARG A 292 0.51 9.25 0.81
C ARG A 292 1.83 8.58 1.18
N PHE A 293 2.98 9.22 0.89
CA PHE A 293 4.30 8.67 1.19
C PHE A 293 5.03 9.41 2.31
N LYS A 294 4.73 10.70 2.53
CA LYS A 294 5.44 11.49 3.56
C LYS A 294 5.03 11.13 4.99
N ASN A 295 3.82 10.65 5.20
CA ASN A 295 3.31 10.35 6.54
C ASN A 295 3.66 8.95 7.05
N ILE A 296 4.02 8.00 6.17
CA ILE A 296 4.61 6.72 6.61
C ILE A 296 5.94 6.97 7.33
N LEU A 297 6.63 8.06 7.00
CA LEU A 297 8.01 8.34 7.39
C LEU A 297 8.17 9.45 8.42
N LYS A 298 7.12 10.24 8.66
CA LYS A 298 7.15 11.32 9.66
C LYS A 298 6.41 10.91 10.92
N ARG A 299 6.74 9.79 11.54
CA ARG A 299 6.52 9.66 12.97
C ARG A 299 7.61 10.47 13.69
N LYS A 300 7.24 11.73 13.91
CA LYS A 300 7.61 12.65 14.97
C LYS A 300 9.01 12.49 15.57
N LYS A 301 9.90 13.36 15.13
CA LYS A 301 10.73 14.04 16.14
C LYS A 301 9.78 14.78 17.11
N LYS A 302 9.55 14.20 18.26
CA LYS A 302 9.19 14.85 19.51
C LYS A 302 10.10 14.34 20.60
#